data_450beb7b2a96ec7f994c338df446eca4
#
_entry.id   450beb7b2a96ec7f994c338df446eca4
#
_cell.length_a   1.000
_cell.length_b   1.000
_cell.length_c   1.000
_cell.angle_alpha   90.00
_cell.angle_beta   90.00
_cell.angle_gamma   90.00
#
_symmetry.space_group_name_H-M   'P 1'
#
loop_
_entity.id
_entity.type
_entity.pdbx_description
1 polymer ?
#
loop_
_entity_poly.entity_id
_entity_poly.type
_entity_poly.pdbx_seq_one_letter_code
_entity_poly.pdbx_strand_id
1 'polypeptide(L)'
;MAVVNTKSTIVTNADAAPVDLTDSRVSHGRLREQVAKVEVAAADDDTSTYRMFRVWSGWRISSIEIASDALTAGTSFDLGVYQTAENGGAVVDADEFASALDLSSATGLTDRTYEAAATEIDKIEQPLWERIGESADTKRWYDIVLTANTVGSAAGTIAARLRYVDGS
;
A
#
# COMPACT_ATOMS: atom_id res chain seq x y z
N MET A 1 -6.28 12.58 -38.55
CA MET A 1 -5.83 12.51 -37.14
C MET A 1 -4.51 13.25 -37.06
N ALA A 2 -4.34 14.11 -36.06
CA ALA A 2 -3.08 14.84 -35.86
C ALA A 2 -2.11 14.01 -35.00
N VAL A 3 -0.83 14.02 -35.35
CA VAL A 3 0.23 13.49 -34.49
C VAL A 3 0.48 14.51 -33.38
N VAL A 4 0.38 14.08 -32.13
CA VAL A 4 0.65 14.90 -30.93
C VAL A 4 1.94 14.46 -30.28
N ASN A 5 2.67 15.42 -29.72
CA ASN A 5 3.86 15.18 -28.89
C ASN A 5 3.59 15.74 -27.49
N THR A 6 3.04 14.89 -26.61
CA THR A 6 2.69 15.27 -25.26
C THR A 6 3.79 14.85 -24.29
N LYS A 7 4.22 15.76 -23.43
CA LYS A 7 5.24 15.53 -22.39
C LYS A 7 4.58 15.37 -21.03
N SER A 8 5.12 14.49 -20.21
CA SER A 8 4.76 14.43 -18.79
C SER A 8 5.24 15.69 -18.06
N THR A 9 4.73 15.94 -16.86
CA THR A 9 5.18 17.07 -16.01
C THR A 9 6.68 17.01 -15.75
N ILE A 10 7.22 15.82 -15.47
CA ILE A 10 8.66 15.64 -15.21
C ILE A 10 9.49 16.05 -16.41
N VAL A 11 9.11 15.65 -17.63
CA VAL A 11 9.81 16.03 -18.86
C VAL A 11 9.65 17.51 -19.15
N THR A 12 8.47 18.07 -18.91
CA THR A 12 8.20 19.50 -19.07
C THR A 12 9.08 20.34 -18.17
N ASN A 13 9.22 19.95 -16.90
CA ASN A 13 10.06 20.63 -15.91
C ASN A 13 11.56 20.50 -16.25
N ALA A 14 12.00 19.32 -16.71
CA ALA A 14 13.36 19.12 -17.15
C ALA A 14 13.75 19.94 -18.37
N ASP A 15 12.79 20.23 -19.26
CA ASP A 15 12.98 21.07 -20.46
C ASP A 15 12.76 22.56 -20.19
N ALA A 16 12.37 22.96 -18.99
CA ALA A 16 12.18 24.35 -18.61
C ALA A 16 13.51 25.15 -18.56
N ALA A 17 13.43 26.45 -18.77
CA ALA A 17 14.57 27.35 -18.63
C ALA A 17 14.23 28.53 -17.68
N PRO A 18 14.71 28.54 -16.44
CA PRO A 18 15.62 27.56 -15.82
C PRO A 18 14.98 26.20 -15.60
N VAL A 19 15.78 25.14 -15.56
CA VAL A 19 15.31 23.78 -15.27
C VAL A 19 14.65 23.76 -13.90
N ASP A 20 13.43 23.22 -13.85
CA ASP A 20 12.70 23.00 -12.59
C ASP A 20 13.01 21.57 -12.08
N LEU A 21 13.83 21.49 -11.04
CA LEU A 21 14.24 20.21 -10.47
C LEU A 21 13.16 19.65 -9.56
N THR A 22 12.84 18.39 -9.76
CA THR A 22 11.96 17.65 -8.85
C THR A 22 12.57 17.63 -7.44
N ASP A 23 11.75 17.82 -6.40
CA ASP A 23 12.16 17.73 -5.01
C ASP A 23 12.88 16.39 -4.76
N SER A 24 14.06 16.45 -4.14
CA SER A 24 14.85 15.25 -3.83
C SER A 24 14.11 14.26 -2.92
N ARG A 25 13.14 14.72 -2.12
CA ARG A 25 12.28 13.86 -1.32
C ARG A 25 11.37 12.99 -2.18
N VAL A 26 10.98 13.49 -3.35
CA VAL A 26 10.06 12.84 -4.27
C VAL A 26 10.80 11.94 -5.25
N SER A 27 11.92 12.38 -5.80
CA SER A 27 12.63 11.68 -6.88
C SER A 27 13.82 10.82 -6.44
N HIS A 28 14.25 10.95 -5.19
CA HIS A 28 15.45 10.27 -4.66
C HIS A 28 15.12 9.54 -3.36
N GLY A 29 16.03 8.68 -2.92
CA GLY A 29 15.92 7.95 -1.67
C GLY A 29 16.34 6.49 -1.84
N ARG A 30 16.58 5.80 -0.72
CA ARG A 30 16.90 4.37 -0.73
C ARG A 30 15.65 3.55 -0.79
N LEU A 31 15.52 2.75 -1.83
CA LEU A 31 14.51 1.69 -1.85
C LEU A 31 14.89 0.61 -0.83
N ARG A 32 13.96 0.30 0.07
CA ARG A 32 14.07 -0.77 1.06
C ARG A 32 12.97 -1.78 0.86
N GLU A 33 13.17 -2.97 1.37
CA GLU A 33 12.22 -4.07 1.23
C GLU A 33 12.01 -4.76 2.57
N GLN A 34 10.77 -5.14 2.85
CA GLN A 34 10.36 -5.96 3.97
C GLN A 34 9.46 -7.09 3.48
N VAL A 35 9.47 -8.21 4.16
CA VAL A 35 8.57 -9.35 3.89
C VAL A 35 7.85 -9.75 5.16
N ALA A 36 6.60 -10.15 5.02
CA ALA A 36 5.76 -10.62 6.11
C ALA A 36 4.93 -11.82 5.67
N LYS A 37 4.55 -12.65 6.63
CA LYS A 37 3.63 -13.77 6.46
C LYS A 37 2.68 -13.82 7.63
N VAL A 38 1.44 -14.15 7.35
CA VAL A 38 0.42 -14.44 8.36
C VAL A 38 -0.33 -15.70 7.95
N GLU A 39 -0.83 -16.42 8.95
CA GLU A 39 -1.73 -17.55 8.75
C GLU A 39 -3.16 -17.08 9.02
N VAL A 40 -4.05 -17.35 8.07
CA VAL A 40 -5.50 -17.22 8.25
C VAL A 40 -5.99 -18.57 8.72
N ALA A 41 -6.64 -18.62 9.88
CA ALA A 41 -7.20 -19.87 10.39
C ALA A 41 -8.63 -20.07 9.89
N ALA A 42 -9.04 -21.32 9.71
CA ALA A 42 -10.40 -21.64 9.30
C ALA A 42 -11.49 -21.23 10.32
N ALA A 43 -11.08 -20.87 11.54
CA ALA A 43 -11.95 -20.41 12.61
C ALA A 43 -11.92 -18.88 12.81
N ASP A 44 -11.16 -18.16 12.01
CA ASP A 44 -11.17 -16.69 12.06
C ASP A 44 -12.52 -16.18 11.56
N ASP A 45 -12.92 -15.02 12.04
CA ASP A 45 -14.21 -14.43 11.73
C ASP A 45 -14.04 -13.19 10.84
N ASP A 46 -15.12 -12.76 10.22
CA ASP A 46 -15.18 -11.49 9.48
C ASP A 46 -14.72 -10.35 10.39
N THR A 47 -14.13 -9.33 9.79
CA THR A 47 -13.47 -8.22 10.49
C THR A 47 -12.15 -8.55 11.20
N SER A 48 -11.65 -9.79 11.10
CA SER A 48 -10.32 -10.12 11.58
C SER A 48 -9.25 -9.26 10.90
N THR A 49 -8.25 -8.85 11.66
CA THR A 49 -7.18 -7.96 11.18
C THR A 49 -5.82 -8.63 11.27
N TYR A 50 -5.06 -8.57 10.19
CA TYR A 50 -3.72 -9.15 10.07
C TYR A 50 -2.72 -8.04 9.82
N ARG A 51 -1.95 -7.66 10.86
CA ARG A 51 -0.96 -6.58 10.79
C ARG A 51 0.29 -7.10 10.12
N MET A 52 0.57 -6.60 8.89
CA MET A 52 1.64 -7.10 8.05
C MET A 52 2.94 -6.33 8.26
N PHE A 53 2.91 -5.01 8.24
CA PHE A 53 4.10 -4.18 8.28
C PHE A 53 3.92 -3.00 9.23
N ARG A 54 5.01 -2.56 9.84
CA ARG A 54 5.08 -1.29 10.55
C ARG A 54 5.86 -0.29 9.72
N VAL A 55 5.28 0.87 9.45
CA VAL A 55 5.80 1.90 8.57
C VAL A 55 5.81 3.26 9.25
N TRP A 56 6.81 4.08 8.93
CA TRP A 56 6.91 5.43 9.44
C TRP A 56 6.11 6.41 8.59
N SER A 57 5.50 7.43 9.20
CA SER A 57 4.67 8.42 8.50
C SER A 57 5.36 9.11 7.32
N GLY A 58 6.66 9.37 7.41
CA GLY A 58 7.44 10.02 6.37
C GLY A 58 7.94 9.08 5.24
N TRP A 59 7.71 7.78 5.34
CA TRP A 59 8.11 6.86 4.27
C TRP A 59 7.14 6.90 3.08
N ARG A 60 7.68 6.74 1.88
CA ARG A 60 6.88 6.59 0.65
C ARG A 60 6.73 5.12 0.33
N ILE A 61 5.51 4.68 0.17
CA ILE A 61 5.21 3.28 -0.19
C ILE A 61 5.34 3.14 -1.71
N SER A 62 6.32 2.34 -2.13
CA SER A 62 6.60 2.11 -3.54
C SER A 62 5.75 0.98 -4.12
N SER A 63 5.70 -0.17 -3.43
CA SER A 63 4.80 -1.26 -3.81
C SER A 63 4.48 -2.16 -2.62
N ILE A 64 3.28 -2.71 -2.64
CA ILE A 64 2.84 -3.79 -1.75
C ILE A 64 2.38 -4.93 -2.63
N GLU A 65 3.13 -6.03 -2.60
CA GLU A 65 2.80 -7.22 -3.36
C GLU A 65 2.31 -8.31 -2.41
N ILE A 66 1.23 -8.97 -2.79
CA ILE A 66 0.59 -10.02 -1.99
C ILE A 66 0.57 -11.32 -2.79
N ALA A 67 0.88 -12.41 -2.10
CA ALA A 67 0.68 -13.78 -2.55
C ALA A 67 -0.11 -14.54 -1.49
N SER A 68 -0.96 -15.45 -1.87
CA SER A 68 -1.75 -16.26 -0.94
C SER A 68 -1.92 -17.69 -1.41
N ASP A 69 -2.08 -18.60 -0.45
CA ASP A 69 -2.70 -19.88 -0.71
C ASP A 69 -4.16 -19.68 -1.14
N ALA A 70 -4.77 -20.69 -1.70
CA ALA A 70 -6.21 -20.65 -1.99
C ALA A 70 -6.99 -20.68 -0.66
N LEU A 71 -7.72 -19.61 -0.40
CA LEU A 71 -8.70 -19.56 0.68
C LEU A 71 -10.05 -20.02 0.12
N THR A 72 -11.12 -19.97 0.91
CA THR A 72 -12.44 -20.41 0.42
C THR A 72 -13.03 -19.41 -0.57
N ALA A 73 -13.89 -19.88 -1.49
CA ALA A 73 -14.64 -19.02 -2.40
C ALA A 73 -15.42 -17.93 -1.65
N GLY A 74 -15.34 -16.71 -2.15
CA GLY A 74 -15.94 -15.52 -1.54
C GLY A 74 -15.08 -14.83 -0.49
N THR A 75 -13.90 -15.34 -0.16
CA THR A 75 -12.96 -14.68 0.75
C THR A 75 -12.46 -13.38 0.15
N SER A 76 -12.61 -12.29 0.89
CA SER A 76 -12.14 -10.97 0.47
C SER A 76 -11.53 -10.18 1.61
N PHE A 77 -10.53 -9.36 1.29
CA PHE A 77 -9.80 -8.53 2.24
C PHE A 77 -9.66 -7.10 1.73
N ASP A 78 -9.60 -6.16 2.66
CA ASP A 78 -9.13 -4.80 2.40
C ASP A 78 -7.69 -4.66 2.86
N LEU A 79 -6.91 -3.81 2.18
CA LEU A 79 -5.53 -3.50 2.52
C LEU A 79 -5.42 -2.01 2.81
N GLY A 80 -5.18 -1.68 4.07
CA GLY A 80 -5.19 -0.30 4.52
C GLY A 80 -4.21 0.04 5.62
N VAL A 81 -4.42 1.21 6.22
CA VAL A 81 -3.55 1.82 7.22
C VAL A 81 -4.26 1.93 8.56
N TYR A 82 -3.59 1.52 9.61
CA TYR A 82 -4.09 1.54 10.98
C TYR A 82 -3.08 2.22 11.90
N GLN A 83 -3.58 2.81 12.97
CA GLN A 83 -2.70 3.23 14.07
C GLN A 83 -2.06 1.99 14.71
N THR A 84 -0.84 2.14 15.23
CA THR A 84 -0.23 1.10 16.05
C THR A 84 -1.02 0.88 17.34
N ALA A 85 -0.87 -0.29 17.96
CA ALA A 85 -1.53 -0.59 19.24
C ALA A 85 -1.20 0.46 20.32
N GLU A 86 0.02 0.99 20.33
CA GLU A 86 0.46 2.06 21.23
C GLU A 86 -0.32 3.36 21.05
N ASN A 87 -0.79 3.61 19.83
CA ASN A 87 -1.58 4.80 19.45
C ASN A 87 -3.09 4.52 19.42
N GLY A 88 -3.53 3.44 20.05
CA GLY A 88 -4.95 3.09 20.16
C GLY A 88 -5.46 2.08 19.13
N GLY A 89 -4.64 1.70 18.13
CA GLY A 89 -4.96 0.64 17.16
C GLY A 89 -6.11 0.93 16.19
N ALA A 90 -6.60 2.18 16.15
CA ALA A 90 -7.76 2.55 15.34
C ALA A 90 -7.47 2.47 13.83
N VAL A 91 -8.53 2.23 13.07
CA VAL A 91 -8.50 2.36 11.59
C VAL A 91 -8.21 3.82 11.23
N VAL A 92 -7.29 4.04 10.29
CA VAL A 92 -7.07 5.34 9.64
C VAL A 92 -7.79 5.32 8.30
N ASP A 93 -7.45 4.35 7.46
CA ASP A 93 -8.10 4.08 6.20
C ASP A 93 -8.01 2.57 5.95
N ALA A 94 -9.15 1.89 5.86
CA ALA A 94 -9.19 0.43 5.81
C ALA A 94 -8.77 -0.14 4.45
N ASP A 95 -8.95 0.64 3.37
CA ASP A 95 -8.80 0.22 1.99
C ASP A 95 -7.93 1.16 1.13
N GLU A 96 -7.07 1.97 1.77
CA GLU A 96 -6.18 2.94 1.10
C GLU A 96 -5.41 2.34 -0.08
N PHE A 97 -4.97 1.09 0.03
CA PHE A 97 -4.20 0.43 -1.01
C PHE A 97 -5.06 -0.46 -1.90
N ALA A 98 -5.97 -1.23 -1.31
CA ALA A 98 -6.83 -2.14 -2.05
C ALA A 98 -8.12 -2.42 -1.29
N SER A 99 -9.21 -2.54 -2.05
CA SER A 99 -10.55 -2.85 -1.55
C SER A 99 -11.05 -4.16 -2.12
N ALA A 100 -11.63 -4.98 -1.27
CA ALA A 100 -12.26 -6.26 -1.63
C ALA A 100 -11.34 -7.20 -2.44
N LEU A 101 -10.07 -7.32 -2.03
CA LEU A 101 -9.12 -8.27 -2.62
C LEU A 101 -9.67 -9.69 -2.59
N ASP A 102 -9.88 -10.29 -3.76
CA ASP A 102 -10.25 -11.69 -3.87
C ASP A 102 -9.02 -12.59 -3.66
N LEU A 103 -9.00 -13.32 -2.56
CA LEU A 103 -8.00 -14.32 -2.22
C LEU A 103 -8.59 -15.75 -2.20
N SER A 104 -9.71 -15.97 -2.86
CA SER A 104 -10.35 -17.28 -2.97
C SER A 104 -9.51 -18.32 -3.71
N SER A 105 -8.60 -17.87 -4.57
CA SER A 105 -7.68 -18.71 -5.34
C SER A 105 -6.24 -18.38 -4.96
N ALA A 106 -5.35 -19.38 -5.03
CA ALA A 106 -3.92 -19.16 -4.82
C ALA A 106 -3.38 -18.13 -5.82
N THR A 107 -2.66 -17.14 -5.32
CA THR A 107 -2.06 -16.09 -6.13
C THR A 107 -0.56 -16.02 -5.89
N GLY A 108 0.21 -15.79 -6.98
CA GLY A 108 1.60 -15.37 -6.87
C GLY A 108 1.70 -13.91 -6.42
N LEU A 109 2.91 -13.43 -6.16
CA LEU A 109 3.15 -12.02 -5.81
C LEU A 109 2.56 -11.10 -6.86
N THR A 110 1.51 -10.38 -6.48
CA THR A 110 0.78 -9.44 -7.31
C THR A 110 0.77 -8.09 -6.61
N ASP A 111 1.07 -7.02 -7.35
CA ASP A 111 1.04 -5.65 -6.83
C ASP A 111 -0.40 -5.24 -6.51
N ARG A 112 -0.62 -4.77 -5.28
CA ARG A 112 -1.91 -4.35 -4.72
C ARG A 112 -1.88 -2.91 -4.21
N THR A 113 -0.86 -2.15 -4.57
CA THR A 113 -0.61 -0.80 -4.06
C THR A 113 -1.65 0.22 -4.54
N TYR A 114 -2.21 0.00 -5.73
CA TYR A 114 -3.12 0.93 -6.43
C TYR A 114 -4.37 0.20 -6.94
N GLU A 115 -4.79 -0.87 -6.29
CA GLU A 115 -5.92 -1.65 -6.78
C GLU A 115 -7.25 -0.88 -6.68
N ALA A 116 -7.39 -0.05 -5.65
CA ALA A 116 -8.57 0.81 -5.48
C ALA A 116 -8.66 1.87 -6.58
N ALA A 117 -7.52 2.38 -7.07
CA ALA A 117 -7.47 3.41 -8.11
C ALA A 117 -6.17 3.32 -8.93
N ALA A 118 -6.15 2.46 -9.92
CA ALA A 118 -4.96 2.18 -10.75
C ALA A 118 -4.37 3.42 -11.47
N THR A 119 -5.12 4.51 -11.59
CA THR A 119 -4.66 5.76 -12.20
C THR A 119 -3.97 6.71 -11.21
N GLU A 120 -4.01 6.42 -9.92
CA GLU A 120 -3.41 7.23 -8.85
C GLU A 120 -1.96 6.82 -8.55
N ILE A 121 -1.23 6.41 -9.57
CA ILE A 121 0.18 6.01 -9.42
C ILE A 121 1.09 7.16 -8.95
N ASP A 122 0.67 8.39 -9.08
CA ASP A 122 1.34 9.57 -8.54
C ASP A 122 1.38 9.59 -7.00
N LYS A 123 0.48 8.90 -6.33
CA LYS A 123 0.54 8.69 -4.88
C LYS A 123 1.84 7.99 -4.41
N ILE A 124 2.59 7.37 -5.32
CA ILE A 124 3.92 6.81 -5.02
C ILE A 124 4.92 7.91 -4.57
N GLU A 125 4.70 9.13 -4.99
CA GLU A 125 5.54 10.28 -4.64
C GLU A 125 5.19 10.87 -3.28
N GLN A 126 4.02 10.55 -2.73
CA GLN A 126 3.54 11.07 -1.46
C GLN A 126 4.11 10.25 -0.28
N PRO A 127 4.58 10.91 0.79
CA PRO A 127 4.84 10.22 2.04
C PRO A 127 3.54 9.68 2.64
N LEU A 128 3.63 8.67 3.47
CA LEU A 128 2.44 7.98 3.99
C LEU A 128 1.45 8.93 4.67
N TRP A 129 1.94 9.92 5.47
CA TRP A 129 1.08 10.89 6.14
C TRP A 129 0.22 11.70 5.17
N GLU A 130 0.78 12.11 4.02
CA GLU A 130 0.06 12.85 2.99
C GLU A 130 -0.94 11.93 2.26
N ARG A 131 -0.51 10.70 1.96
CA ARG A 131 -1.33 9.71 1.28
C ARG A 131 -2.62 9.38 2.04
N ILE A 132 -2.56 9.32 3.37
CA ILE A 132 -3.72 9.10 4.26
C ILE A 132 -4.48 10.38 4.61
N GLY A 133 -4.22 11.51 3.91
CA GLY A 133 -4.96 12.75 4.04
C GLY A 133 -4.60 13.63 5.23
N GLU A 134 -3.48 13.38 5.90
CA GLU A 134 -3.02 14.24 6.98
C GLU A 134 -2.46 15.56 6.41
N SER A 135 -2.69 16.66 7.10
CA SER A 135 -2.23 17.99 6.68
C SER A 135 -0.76 18.28 6.99
N ALA A 136 -0.12 17.45 7.79
CA ALA A 136 1.28 17.54 8.18
C ALA A 136 1.82 16.18 8.64
N ASP A 137 3.15 16.03 8.60
CA ASP A 137 3.79 14.80 9.08
C ASP A 137 3.52 14.58 10.57
N THR A 138 2.79 13.52 10.85
CA THR A 138 2.38 13.12 12.19
C THR A 138 3.53 12.57 13.05
N LYS A 139 4.68 12.28 12.42
CA LYS A 139 5.90 11.75 13.06
C LYS A 139 5.63 10.56 13.97
N ARG A 140 4.87 9.60 13.45
CA ARG A 140 4.49 8.38 14.17
C ARG A 140 4.56 7.14 13.28
N TRP A 141 4.49 6.00 13.91
CA TRP A 141 4.37 4.71 13.25
C TRP A 141 2.92 4.39 12.94
N TYR A 142 2.70 3.73 11.82
CA TYR A 142 1.44 3.11 11.40
C TYR A 142 1.68 1.64 11.08
N ASP A 143 0.62 0.86 11.07
CA ASP A 143 0.66 -0.51 10.61
C ASP A 143 -0.11 -0.63 9.29
N ILE A 144 0.44 -1.35 8.31
CA ILE A 144 -0.27 -1.80 7.11
C ILE A 144 -0.95 -3.12 7.47
N VAL A 145 -2.24 -3.19 7.25
CA VAL A 145 -3.12 -4.24 7.76
C VAL A 145 -4.00 -4.79 6.65
N LEU A 146 -4.13 -6.11 6.61
CA LEU A 146 -5.20 -6.77 5.88
C LEU A 146 -6.39 -6.94 6.83
N THR A 147 -7.55 -6.48 6.40
CA THR A 147 -8.82 -6.64 7.14
C THR A 147 -9.73 -7.54 6.35
N ALA A 148 -10.20 -8.59 6.98
CA ALA A 148 -11.12 -9.51 6.35
C ALA A 148 -12.51 -8.88 6.21
N ASN A 149 -13.02 -8.74 5.00
CA ASN A 149 -14.43 -8.43 4.75
C ASN A 149 -15.26 -9.70 4.86
N THR A 150 -14.72 -10.78 4.32
CA THR A 150 -15.27 -12.13 4.45
C THR A 150 -14.12 -13.09 4.60
N VAL A 151 -14.09 -13.82 5.70
CA VAL A 151 -13.15 -14.93 5.92
C VAL A 151 -13.83 -16.21 5.46
N GLY A 152 -13.13 -16.99 4.67
CA GLY A 152 -13.60 -18.30 4.26
C GLY A 152 -13.38 -19.36 5.35
N SER A 153 -13.84 -20.57 5.08
CA SER A 153 -13.68 -21.71 6.00
C SER A 153 -12.38 -22.50 5.82
N ALA A 154 -11.48 -22.06 4.94
CA ALA A 154 -10.19 -22.71 4.71
C ALA A 154 -9.06 -21.90 5.38
N ALA A 155 -8.16 -22.63 6.04
CA ALA A 155 -6.91 -22.04 6.51
C ALA A 155 -5.92 -21.87 5.35
N GLY A 156 -5.05 -20.87 5.42
CA GLY A 156 -3.99 -20.64 4.44
C GLY A 156 -3.06 -19.52 4.82
N THR A 157 -1.94 -19.46 4.13
CA THR A 157 -0.91 -18.44 4.32
C THR A 157 -1.12 -17.26 3.38
N ILE A 158 -1.03 -16.06 3.91
CA ILE A 158 -0.87 -14.84 3.13
C ILE A 158 0.55 -14.33 3.34
N ALA A 159 1.28 -14.13 2.25
CA ALA A 159 2.60 -13.54 2.25
C ALA A 159 2.56 -12.18 1.56
N ALA A 160 3.30 -11.21 2.09
CA ALA A 160 3.39 -9.89 1.52
C ALA A 160 4.84 -9.41 1.42
N ARG A 161 5.11 -8.59 0.42
CA ARG A 161 6.35 -7.85 0.24
C ARG A 161 6.05 -6.37 0.12
N LEU A 162 6.63 -5.60 1.01
CA LEU A 162 6.57 -4.14 1.00
C LEU A 162 7.88 -3.58 0.47
N ARG A 163 7.79 -2.68 -0.51
CA ARG A 163 8.89 -1.82 -0.93
C ARG A 163 8.56 -0.38 -0.58
N TYR A 164 9.50 0.30 0.02
CA TYR A 164 9.34 1.69 0.45
C TYR A 164 10.63 2.47 0.28
N VAL A 165 10.48 3.77 0.20
CA VAL A 165 11.60 4.71 0.19
C VAL A 165 11.66 5.40 1.54
N ASP A 166 12.83 5.28 2.19
CA ASP A 166 13.13 5.97 3.43
C ASP A 166 13.49 7.43 3.07
N GLY A 167 12.63 8.36 3.44
CA GLY A 167 12.73 9.79 3.13
C GLY A 167 13.55 10.58 4.16
N SER A 168 14.31 9.94 5.04
CA SER A 168 15.18 10.60 6.03
C SER A 168 16.55 10.93 5.49
#